data_e64d560c30060324d460097fce6d9cb1
#
_entry.id   e64d560c30060324d460097fce6d9cb1
#
_cell.length_a   1.000
_cell.length_b   1.000
_cell.length_c   1.000
_cell.angle_alpha   90.00
_cell.angle_beta   90.00
_cell.angle_gamma   90.00
#
_symmetry.space_group_name_H-M   'P 1'
#
loop_
_entity.id
_entity.type
_entity.pdbx_description
1 polymer ?
#
loop_
_entity_poly.entity_id
_entity_poly.type
_entity_poly.pdbx_seq_one_letter_code
_entity_poly.pdbx_strand_id
1 'polypeptide(L)'
;DLIRVFAAFNEREEASFITGRIEDWINNGNKRSEIALIYRSNAQSRALEESLISRSIPYRIYGGLRFFERAEIKDALAYLRIIHYENDNTSLERVINKPTRGIGTKTLDAIRNCAKEKNISLMKASVFLVENEASGRKYQKLSSFLTIINKMRREVDSLELHNQIDHVINLS
;
A
#
# COMPACT_ATOMS: atom_id res chain seq x y z
N ASP A 1 -6.68 -11.72 -41.18
CA ASP A 1 -6.01 -12.46 -40.11
C ASP A 1 -6.55 -12.04 -38.74
N LEU A 2 -6.94 -13.05 -37.93
CA LEU A 2 -7.52 -12.84 -36.60
C LEU A 2 -6.44 -12.65 -35.53
N ILE A 3 -5.20 -13.05 -35.81
CA ILE A 3 -4.07 -12.96 -34.87
C ILE A 3 -3.17 -11.80 -35.27
N ARG A 4 -2.85 -10.94 -34.30
CA ARG A 4 -1.89 -9.83 -34.47
C ARG A 4 -0.81 -9.94 -33.39
N VAL A 5 0.43 -9.73 -33.78
CA VAL A 5 1.58 -9.68 -32.85
C VAL A 5 2.06 -8.24 -32.78
N PHE A 6 2.27 -7.75 -31.55
CA PHE A 6 2.84 -6.44 -31.27
C PHE A 6 4.06 -6.61 -30.38
N ALA A 7 5.16 -6.00 -30.74
CA ALA A 7 6.39 -5.99 -29.95
C ALA A 7 6.53 -4.61 -29.30
N ALA A 8 6.38 -4.56 -27.99
CA ALA A 8 6.56 -3.33 -27.21
C ALA A 8 8.00 -3.21 -26.66
N PHE A 9 8.49 -1.99 -26.47
CA PHE A 9 9.78 -1.74 -25.82
C PHE A 9 9.75 -1.96 -24.32
N ASN A 10 8.57 -1.79 -23.68
CA ASN A 10 8.39 -1.95 -22.25
C ASN A 10 6.93 -2.26 -21.91
N GLU A 11 6.68 -2.62 -20.65
CA GLU A 11 5.34 -2.96 -20.14
C GLU A 11 4.32 -1.82 -20.25
N ARG A 12 4.74 -0.56 -20.18
CA ARG A 12 3.84 0.59 -20.30
C ARG A 12 3.37 0.79 -21.73
N GLU A 13 4.24 0.60 -22.69
CA GLU A 13 3.88 0.66 -24.11
C GLU A 13 2.94 -0.49 -24.49
N GLU A 14 3.23 -1.72 -23.99
CA GLU A 14 2.33 -2.86 -24.16
C GLU A 14 0.94 -2.55 -23.60
N ALA A 15 0.86 -2.08 -22.35
CA ALA A 15 -0.40 -1.75 -21.70
C ALA A 15 -1.16 -0.62 -22.45
N SER A 16 -0.46 0.41 -22.91
CA SER A 16 -1.04 1.50 -23.68
C SER A 16 -1.59 1.03 -25.02
N PHE A 17 -0.86 0.16 -25.72
CA PHE A 17 -1.35 -0.45 -26.97
C PHE A 17 -2.61 -1.27 -26.75
N ILE A 18 -2.61 -2.14 -25.73
CA ILE A 18 -3.77 -2.99 -25.40
C ILE A 18 -4.97 -2.14 -25.03
N THR A 19 -4.81 -1.15 -24.17
CA THR A 19 -5.94 -0.30 -23.74
C THR A 19 -6.46 0.57 -24.87
N GLY A 20 -5.61 1.05 -25.78
CA GLY A 20 -6.06 1.71 -27.02
C GLY A 20 -6.91 0.80 -27.90
N ARG A 21 -6.52 -0.47 -28.04
CA ARG A 21 -7.34 -1.46 -28.78
C ARG A 21 -8.69 -1.72 -28.11
N ILE A 22 -8.74 -1.68 -26.79
CA ILE A 22 -9.99 -1.80 -26.02
C ILE A 22 -10.89 -0.60 -26.27
N GLU A 23 -10.35 0.62 -26.26
CA GLU A 23 -11.11 1.84 -26.58
C GLU A 23 -11.68 1.79 -27.98
N ASP A 24 -10.88 1.42 -28.99
CA ASP A 24 -11.34 1.24 -30.36
C ASP A 24 -12.50 0.24 -30.45
N TRP A 25 -12.40 -0.88 -29.73
CA TRP A 25 -13.44 -1.90 -29.69
C TRP A 25 -14.75 -1.36 -29.12
N ILE A 26 -14.67 -0.64 -28.02
CA ILE A 26 -15.83 -0.02 -27.36
C ILE A 26 -16.44 1.08 -28.26
N ASN A 27 -15.61 1.92 -28.85
CA ASN A 27 -16.04 3.01 -29.71
C ASN A 27 -16.76 2.50 -31.01
N ASN A 28 -16.40 1.30 -31.45
CA ASN A 28 -17.09 0.61 -32.55
C ASN A 28 -18.40 -0.06 -32.11
N GLY A 29 -18.90 0.20 -30.89
CA GLY A 29 -20.20 -0.27 -30.41
C GLY A 29 -20.19 -1.69 -29.83
N ASN A 30 -19.03 -2.30 -29.66
CA ASN A 30 -18.91 -3.64 -29.10
C ASN A 30 -18.94 -3.64 -27.57
N LYS A 31 -19.25 -4.78 -26.96
CA LYS A 31 -19.41 -4.89 -25.51
C LYS A 31 -18.06 -5.16 -24.81
N ARG A 32 -17.84 -4.50 -23.69
CA ARG A 32 -16.67 -4.75 -22.83
C ARG A 32 -16.59 -6.18 -22.29
N SER A 33 -17.75 -6.81 -22.09
CA SER A 33 -17.83 -8.21 -21.62
C SER A 33 -17.28 -9.24 -22.62
N GLU A 34 -17.00 -8.82 -23.86
CA GLU A 34 -16.43 -9.66 -24.91
C GLU A 34 -14.90 -9.61 -24.94
N ILE A 35 -14.29 -8.80 -24.05
CA ILE A 35 -12.83 -8.64 -23.98
C ILE A 35 -12.29 -9.39 -22.77
N ALA A 36 -11.23 -10.17 -22.98
CA ALA A 36 -10.43 -10.76 -21.93
C ALA A 36 -8.95 -10.45 -22.14
N LEU A 37 -8.28 -10.00 -21.06
CA LEU A 37 -6.83 -9.85 -21.01
C LEU A 37 -6.24 -11.03 -20.26
N ILE A 38 -5.34 -11.76 -20.93
CA ILE A 38 -4.69 -12.92 -20.34
C ILE A 38 -3.21 -12.60 -20.21
N TYR A 39 -2.65 -12.81 -19.01
CA TYR A 39 -1.24 -12.57 -18.71
C TYR A 39 -0.64 -13.74 -17.93
N ARG A 40 0.67 -13.91 -18.04
CA ARG A 40 1.38 -15.05 -17.48
C ARG A 40 1.64 -14.90 -15.97
N SER A 41 1.94 -13.70 -15.51
CA SER A 41 2.30 -13.44 -14.11
C SER A 41 1.53 -12.24 -13.53
N ASN A 42 1.28 -12.29 -12.22
CA ASN A 42 0.62 -11.18 -11.51
C ASN A 42 1.39 -9.85 -11.58
N ALA A 43 2.69 -9.87 -11.83
CA ALA A 43 3.48 -8.65 -12.00
C ALA A 43 3.04 -7.84 -13.23
N GLN A 44 2.70 -8.53 -14.34
CA GLN A 44 2.25 -7.90 -15.57
C GLN A 44 0.90 -7.16 -15.43
N SER A 45 0.04 -7.60 -14.47
CA SER A 45 -1.27 -6.96 -14.29
C SER A 45 -1.17 -5.49 -13.87
N ARG A 46 -0.07 -5.07 -13.20
CA ARG A 46 0.09 -3.71 -12.71
C ARG A 46 0.01 -2.67 -13.83
N ALA A 47 0.82 -2.81 -14.86
CA ALA A 47 0.86 -1.88 -15.98
C ALA A 47 -0.48 -1.83 -16.74
N LEU A 48 -1.13 -3.00 -16.91
CA LEU A 48 -2.45 -3.10 -17.51
C LEU A 48 -3.52 -2.40 -16.66
N GLU A 49 -3.53 -2.64 -15.34
CA GLU A 49 -4.48 -2.02 -14.41
C GLU A 49 -4.30 -0.49 -14.36
N GLU A 50 -3.06 0.00 -14.25
CA GLU A 50 -2.74 1.43 -14.29
C GLU A 50 -3.25 2.09 -15.59
N SER A 51 -3.04 1.44 -16.73
CA SER A 51 -3.48 1.96 -18.02
C SER A 51 -5.00 1.94 -18.17
N LEU A 52 -5.69 0.91 -17.69
CA LEU A 52 -7.16 0.84 -17.67
C LEU A 52 -7.79 1.91 -16.77
N ILE A 53 -7.21 2.12 -15.57
CA ILE A 53 -7.65 3.14 -14.62
C ILE A 53 -7.48 4.54 -15.21
N SER A 54 -6.31 4.84 -15.77
CA SER A 54 -6.02 6.16 -16.35
C SER A 54 -6.98 6.54 -17.49
N ARG A 55 -7.51 5.55 -18.20
CA ARG A 55 -8.49 5.73 -19.27
C ARG A 55 -9.94 5.54 -18.81
N SER A 56 -10.17 5.38 -17.50
CA SER A 56 -11.49 5.15 -16.91
C SER A 56 -12.22 3.94 -17.49
N ILE A 57 -11.49 2.90 -17.89
CA ILE A 57 -12.06 1.65 -18.43
C ILE A 57 -12.32 0.70 -17.26
N PRO A 58 -13.59 0.39 -16.91
CA PRO A 58 -13.91 -0.55 -15.85
C PRO A 58 -13.46 -1.97 -16.20
N TYR A 59 -12.85 -2.66 -15.23
CA TYR A 59 -12.36 -4.03 -15.39
C TYR A 59 -12.64 -4.90 -14.16
N ARG A 60 -12.54 -6.22 -14.33
CA ARG A 60 -12.60 -7.21 -13.24
C ARG A 60 -11.45 -8.18 -13.39
N ILE A 61 -10.80 -8.51 -12.27
CA ILE A 61 -9.78 -9.56 -12.21
C ILE A 61 -10.42 -10.85 -11.74
N TYR A 62 -10.15 -11.93 -12.47
CA TYR A 62 -10.55 -13.29 -12.12
C TYR A 62 -9.32 -14.07 -11.62
N GLY A 63 -9.46 -14.75 -10.48
CA GLY A 63 -8.40 -15.59 -9.92
C GLY A 63 -7.32 -14.84 -9.12
N GLY A 64 -7.49 -13.54 -8.82
CA GLY A 64 -6.55 -12.76 -8.02
C GLY A 64 -7.16 -11.48 -7.44
N LEU A 65 -6.40 -10.82 -6.55
CA LEU A 65 -6.72 -9.50 -6.04
C LEU A 65 -6.21 -8.44 -7.01
N ARG A 66 -6.94 -7.32 -7.15
CA ARG A 66 -6.45 -6.13 -7.83
C ARG A 66 -5.12 -5.70 -7.21
N PHE A 67 -4.23 -5.12 -8.01
CA PHE A 67 -2.90 -4.72 -7.54
C PHE A 67 -2.96 -3.95 -6.21
N PHE A 68 -3.80 -2.92 -6.12
CA PHE A 68 -3.96 -2.12 -4.91
C PHE A 68 -4.72 -2.81 -3.76
N GLU A 69 -5.30 -3.98 -4.00
CA GLU A 69 -5.97 -4.80 -2.96
C GLU A 69 -5.04 -5.81 -2.32
N ARG A 70 -3.84 -6.02 -2.88
CA ARG A 70 -2.84 -6.93 -2.36
C ARG A 70 -2.36 -6.48 -0.98
N ALA A 71 -2.10 -7.45 -0.11
CA ALA A 71 -1.76 -7.19 1.29
C ALA A 71 -0.49 -6.34 1.41
N GLU A 72 0.56 -6.68 0.67
CA GLU A 72 1.84 -6.00 0.64
C GLU A 72 1.72 -4.54 0.18
N ILE A 73 0.87 -4.27 -0.81
CA ILE A 73 0.62 -2.90 -1.30
C ILE A 73 -0.14 -2.09 -0.26
N LYS A 74 -1.16 -2.68 0.36
CA LYS A 74 -1.90 -2.03 1.45
C LYS A 74 -1.00 -1.77 2.67
N ASP A 75 -0.05 -2.64 2.95
CA ASP A 75 0.89 -2.45 4.05
C ASP A 75 1.86 -1.29 3.76
N ALA A 76 2.44 -1.22 2.54
CA ALA A 76 3.28 -0.10 2.11
C ALA A 76 2.53 1.24 2.15
N LEU A 77 1.30 1.28 1.64
CA LEU A 77 0.45 2.48 1.70
C LEU A 77 0.10 2.88 3.14
N ALA A 78 -0.11 1.91 4.04
CA ALA A 78 -0.38 2.20 5.44
C ALA A 78 0.84 2.80 6.14
N TYR A 79 2.06 2.36 5.83
CA TYR A 79 3.28 3.01 6.30
C TYR A 79 3.38 4.46 5.84
N LEU A 80 3.18 4.73 4.55
CA LEU A 80 3.17 6.10 4.02
C LEU A 80 2.13 6.97 4.72
N ARG A 81 0.93 6.45 4.97
CA ARG A 81 -0.12 7.18 5.66
C ARG A 81 0.25 7.58 7.08
N ILE A 82 0.81 6.66 7.89
CA ILE A 82 1.19 6.99 9.27
C ILE A 82 2.39 7.94 9.35
N ILE A 83 3.22 7.99 8.31
CA ILE A 83 4.32 8.95 8.21
C ILE A 83 3.76 10.37 8.04
N HIS A 84 2.80 10.55 7.15
CA HIS A 84 2.21 11.86 6.86
C HIS A 84 1.04 12.24 7.79
N TYR A 85 0.30 11.25 8.32
CA TYR A 85 -0.91 11.45 9.12
C TYR A 85 -0.84 10.66 10.43
N GLU A 86 -0.41 11.31 11.50
CA GLU A 86 -0.26 10.68 12.84
C GLU A 86 -1.57 10.17 13.45
N ASN A 87 -2.70 10.65 12.96
CA ASN A 87 -4.00 10.30 13.49
C ASN A 87 -4.67 9.14 12.72
N ASP A 88 -4.00 8.55 11.73
CA ASP A 88 -4.54 7.37 11.01
C ASP A 88 -4.34 6.09 11.84
N ASN A 89 -5.27 5.88 12.78
CA ASN A 89 -5.29 4.73 13.67
C ASN A 89 -5.38 3.40 12.92
N THR A 90 -6.15 3.36 11.82
CA THR A 90 -6.34 2.15 11.01
C THR A 90 -5.03 1.72 10.35
N SER A 91 -4.31 2.66 9.79
CA SER A 91 -3.00 2.39 9.18
C SER A 91 -1.97 1.98 10.23
N LEU A 92 -1.97 2.59 11.42
CA LEU A 92 -1.09 2.19 12.51
C LEU A 92 -1.35 0.74 12.94
N GLU A 93 -2.58 0.37 13.23
CA GLU A 93 -2.93 -1.00 13.62
C GLU A 93 -2.54 -2.03 12.57
N ARG A 94 -2.62 -1.63 11.29
CA ARG A 94 -2.24 -2.50 10.19
C ARG A 94 -0.74 -2.82 10.18
N VAL A 95 0.14 -1.85 10.45
CA VAL A 95 1.58 -1.99 10.22
C VAL A 95 2.42 -2.13 11.49
N ILE A 96 1.89 -1.85 12.66
CA ILE A 96 2.64 -1.85 13.93
C ILE A 96 3.40 -3.17 14.20
N ASN A 97 2.86 -4.28 13.72
CA ASN A 97 3.47 -5.61 13.81
C ASN A 97 3.72 -6.25 12.43
N LYS A 98 3.90 -5.46 11.40
CA LYS A 98 4.28 -5.90 10.06
C LYS A 98 5.50 -5.12 9.57
N PRO A 99 6.62 -5.83 9.28
CA PRO A 99 6.86 -7.25 9.56
C PRO A 99 6.73 -7.59 11.05
N THR A 100 6.73 -8.86 11.40
CA THR A 100 6.53 -9.32 12.79
C THR A 100 7.61 -8.76 13.71
N ARG A 101 7.20 -7.88 14.65
CA ARG A 101 8.09 -7.23 15.64
C ARG A 101 7.88 -7.76 17.06
N GLY A 102 6.94 -8.69 17.22
CA GLY A 102 6.57 -9.21 18.54
C GLY A 102 5.77 -8.21 19.39
N ILE A 103 5.09 -7.27 18.77
CA ILE A 103 4.10 -6.40 19.40
C ILE A 103 2.78 -7.17 19.39
N GLY A 104 2.47 -7.80 20.55
CA GLY A 104 1.29 -8.67 20.67
C GLY A 104 0.02 -7.92 21.05
N THR A 105 -1.07 -8.68 21.13
CA THR A 105 -2.42 -8.18 21.47
C THR A 105 -2.45 -7.39 22.78
N LYS A 106 -1.75 -7.85 23.82
CA LYS A 106 -1.68 -7.14 25.10
C LYS A 106 -1.12 -5.72 24.98
N THR A 107 -0.13 -5.51 24.12
CA THR A 107 0.42 -4.17 23.87
C THR A 107 -0.55 -3.32 23.06
N LEU A 108 -1.19 -3.91 22.05
CA LEU A 108 -2.22 -3.22 21.26
C LEU A 108 -3.41 -2.78 22.12
N ASP A 109 -3.88 -3.64 23.01
CA ASP A 109 -4.98 -3.32 23.91
C ASP A 109 -4.60 -2.22 24.91
N ALA A 110 -3.35 -2.22 25.40
CA ALA A 110 -2.84 -1.14 26.24
C ALA A 110 -2.81 0.22 25.47
N ILE A 111 -2.40 0.21 24.20
CA ILE A 111 -2.41 1.40 23.34
C ILE A 111 -3.85 1.90 23.13
N ARG A 112 -4.78 1.00 22.80
CA ARG A 112 -6.21 1.34 22.58
C ARG A 112 -6.86 1.93 23.83
N ASN A 113 -6.62 1.31 24.98
CA ASN A 113 -7.15 1.78 26.27
C ASN A 113 -6.57 3.17 26.62
N CYS A 114 -5.27 3.36 26.51
CA CYS A 114 -4.63 4.65 26.73
C CYS A 114 -5.16 5.72 25.77
N ALA A 115 -5.32 5.40 24.49
CA ALA A 115 -5.88 6.31 23.50
C ALA A 115 -7.32 6.73 23.84
N LYS A 116 -8.15 5.78 24.27
CA LYS A 116 -9.54 6.03 24.69
C LYS A 116 -9.60 6.87 25.95
N GLU A 117 -8.85 6.53 26.98
CA GLU A 117 -8.83 7.25 28.27
C GLU A 117 -8.38 8.69 28.12
N LYS A 118 -7.38 8.92 27.27
CA LYS A 118 -6.80 10.26 27.08
C LYS A 118 -7.42 11.04 25.90
N ASN A 119 -8.32 10.42 25.15
CA ASN A 119 -8.92 10.96 23.92
C ASN A 119 -7.87 11.45 22.91
N ILE A 120 -6.87 10.60 22.63
CA ILE A 120 -5.77 10.88 21.71
C ILE A 120 -5.65 9.76 20.64
N SER A 121 -4.86 10.00 19.58
CA SER A 121 -4.60 8.97 18.56
C SER A 121 -3.78 7.79 19.12
N LEU A 122 -3.86 6.64 18.45
CA LEU A 122 -3.06 5.45 18.83
C LEU A 122 -1.56 5.74 18.74
N MET A 123 -1.11 6.57 17.81
CA MET A 123 0.28 6.99 17.71
C MET A 123 0.71 7.77 18.96
N LYS A 124 -0.05 8.77 19.36
CA LYS A 124 0.22 9.56 20.58
C LYS A 124 0.15 8.70 21.83
N ALA A 125 -0.81 7.77 21.91
CA ALA A 125 -0.89 6.80 23.01
C ALA A 125 0.33 5.88 23.07
N SER A 126 0.83 5.46 21.90
CA SER A 126 2.05 4.65 21.81
C SER A 126 3.28 5.37 22.36
N VAL A 127 3.45 6.64 21.98
CA VAL A 127 4.52 7.50 22.53
C VAL A 127 4.37 7.67 24.03
N PHE A 128 3.15 8.01 24.49
CA PHE A 128 2.87 8.20 25.91
C PHE A 128 3.21 6.97 26.76
N LEU A 129 2.84 5.76 26.29
CA LEU A 129 3.15 4.52 27.01
C LEU A 129 4.64 4.24 27.09
N VAL A 130 5.40 4.55 26.04
CA VAL A 130 6.86 4.36 26.04
C VAL A 130 7.55 5.34 26.98
N GLU A 131 7.13 6.61 26.98
CA GLU A 131 7.75 7.67 27.80
C GLU A 131 7.43 7.54 29.31
N ASN A 132 6.28 6.99 29.65
CA ASN A 132 5.83 6.87 31.04
C ASN A 132 6.10 5.50 31.67
N GLU A 133 6.87 4.63 30.99
CA GLU A 133 7.24 3.34 31.58
C GLU A 133 8.53 3.44 32.39
N ALA A 134 8.41 3.16 33.69
CA ALA A 134 9.53 3.25 34.66
C ALA A 134 10.68 2.26 34.38
N SER A 135 10.40 1.11 33.73
CA SER A 135 11.40 0.04 33.57
C SER A 135 12.04 0.00 32.18
N GLY A 136 11.50 0.71 31.20
CA GLY A 136 11.95 0.73 29.80
C GLY A 136 11.88 -0.61 29.05
N ARG A 137 11.46 -1.69 29.72
CA ARG A 137 11.49 -3.06 29.17
C ARG A 137 10.17 -3.49 28.55
N LYS A 138 9.05 -3.09 29.14
CA LYS A 138 7.71 -3.55 28.75
C LYS A 138 7.35 -3.15 27.32
N TYR A 139 7.72 -1.93 26.91
CA TYR A 139 7.43 -1.38 25.61
C TYR A 139 8.65 -1.22 24.70
N GLN A 140 9.74 -1.96 24.95
CA GLN A 140 10.97 -1.87 24.15
C GLN A 140 10.73 -2.09 22.65
N LYS A 141 9.89 -3.08 22.28
CA LYS A 141 9.55 -3.35 20.88
C LYS A 141 8.71 -2.23 20.27
N LEU A 142 7.82 -1.62 21.05
CA LEU A 142 7.04 -0.46 20.63
C LEU A 142 7.95 0.76 20.45
N SER A 143 8.90 0.98 21.36
CA SER A 143 9.91 2.04 21.24
C SER A 143 10.75 1.88 19.97
N SER A 144 11.20 0.67 19.65
CA SER A 144 11.93 0.39 18.41
C SER A 144 11.09 0.69 17.16
N PHE A 145 9.81 0.33 17.18
CA PHE A 145 8.88 0.67 16.08
C PHE A 145 8.74 2.19 15.92
N LEU A 146 8.51 2.92 17.01
CA LEU A 146 8.40 4.39 16.96
C LEU A 146 9.69 5.04 16.45
N THR A 147 10.85 4.50 16.81
CA THR A 147 12.14 4.98 16.28
C THR A 147 12.23 4.82 14.77
N ILE A 148 11.78 3.69 14.23
CA ILE A 148 11.73 3.45 12.78
C ILE A 148 10.80 4.47 12.09
N ILE A 149 9.58 4.66 12.63
CA ILE A 149 8.62 5.63 12.07
C ILE A 149 9.18 7.06 12.09
N ASN A 150 9.81 7.47 13.20
CA ASN A 150 10.41 8.80 13.29
C ASN A 150 11.60 8.99 12.34
N LYS A 151 12.38 7.93 12.11
CA LYS A 151 13.44 7.93 11.11
C LYS A 151 12.84 8.11 9.71
N MET A 152 11.86 7.30 9.34
CA MET A 152 11.17 7.40 8.05
C MET A 152 10.63 8.82 7.82
N ARG A 153 9.96 9.43 8.80
CA ARG A 153 9.44 10.81 8.69
C ARG A 153 10.51 11.83 8.33
N ARG A 154 11.64 11.79 9.02
CA ARG A 154 12.74 12.74 8.79
C ARG A 154 13.37 12.61 7.40
N GLU A 155 13.46 11.39 6.90
CA GLU A 155 14.15 11.07 5.66
C GLU A 155 13.23 11.23 4.43
N VAL A 156 11.92 11.07 4.61
CA VAL A 156 10.93 11.11 3.53
C VAL A 156 10.59 12.53 3.07
N ASP A 157 10.62 13.52 3.96
CA ASP A 157 10.21 14.91 3.65
C ASP A 157 11.00 15.55 2.48
N SER A 158 12.23 15.09 2.21
CA SER A 158 13.08 15.58 1.12
C SER A 158 12.99 14.77 -0.16
N LEU A 159 12.23 13.69 -0.18
CA LEU A 159 12.16 12.74 -1.30
C LEU A 159 10.92 12.98 -2.17
N GLU A 160 11.06 12.74 -3.48
CA GLU A 160 9.91 12.63 -4.37
C GLU A 160 9.07 11.39 -4.04
N LEU A 161 7.77 11.43 -4.32
CA LEU A 161 6.80 10.42 -3.88
C LEU A 161 7.19 8.97 -4.24
N HIS A 162 7.75 8.74 -5.43
CA HIS A 162 8.19 7.39 -5.83
C HIS A 162 9.37 6.89 -4.98
N ASN A 163 10.31 7.79 -4.65
CA ASN A 163 11.45 7.48 -3.78
C ASN A 163 11.03 7.27 -2.32
N GLN A 164 9.96 7.95 -1.88
CA GLN A 164 9.39 7.74 -0.55
C GLN A 164 8.89 6.31 -0.37
N ILE A 165 8.24 5.75 -1.39
CA ILE A 165 7.73 4.37 -1.36
C ILE A 165 8.88 3.37 -1.22
N ASP A 166 9.90 3.49 -2.06
CA ASP A 166 11.07 2.61 -2.03
C ASP A 166 11.82 2.71 -0.69
N HIS A 167 11.97 3.93 -0.18
CA HIS A 167 12.62 4.17 1.10
C HIS A 167 11.87 3.54 2.28
N VAL A 168 10.55 3.70 2.32
CA VAL A 168 9.68 3.11 3.34
C VAL A 168 9.71 1.59 3.30
N ILE A 169 9.67 0.98 2.12
CA ILE A 169 9.75 -0.48 1.97
C ILE A 169 11.09 -1.01 2.47
N ASN A 170 12.20 -0.33 2.18
CA ASN A 170 13.54 -0.75 2.60
C ASN A 170 13.79 -0.61 4.11
N LEU A 171 13.09 0.30 4.80
CA LEU A 171 13.22 0.51 6.25
C LEU A 171 12.20 -0.27 7.08
N SER A 172 11.11 -0.76 6.48
CA SER A 172 10.05 -1.48 7.19
C SER A 172 10.40 -2.93 7.43
#